data_0ffd07abb3c3f5c0c9c81b1c55513010
#
_entry.id   0ffd07abb3c3f5c0c9c81b1c55513010
#
_cell.length_a   1.000
_cell.length_b   1.000
_cell.length_c   1.000
_cell.angle_alpha   90.00
_cell.angle_beta   90.00
_cell.angle_gamma   90.00
#
_symmetry.space_group_name_H-M   'P 1'
#
loop_
_entity.id
_entity.type
_entity.pdbx_description
1 polymer ?
#
loop_
_entity_poly.entity_id
_entity_poly.type
_entity_poly.pdbx_seq_one_letter_code
_entity_poly.pdbx_strand_id
1 'polypeptide(L)'
;ISRYDITGIAGKFFRSAKTEILTILIISLLTGLAAIGYHLFNGSIHIYDGSEAFLPSGLVHTFDLSLGAVLAIILLMNAFRMWWLTMNPGGDLPIPWWLYLQSIFQLPLHFTTQKRYAECSTTGTSKLYMPWLVHLGLMWSYVSMLILVMVFLPYLQSGPGIFWPVHIFGYIAAIGLLTGVYYFIRSRLVRKYVQFKKSHSTDWVFVILLTLITLTGTAQHIFHRTGLPVAANIMYLLHLMVVVPWLFRMPFTKWSHLIYRPLAMYFAAVIKNAYALQANKQISYFPGVQPI
;
A
#
# COMPACT_ATOMS: atom_id res chain seq x y z
N ILE A 1 1.40 -14.30 2.73
CA ILE A 1 2.22 -13.24 3.34
C ILE A 1 3.02 -13.82 4.50
N SER A 2 2.41 -14.47 5.48
CA SER A 2 3.11 -15.03 6.66
C SER A 2 4.25 -16.00 6.30
N ARG A 3 4.20 -16.69 5.14
CA ARG A 3 5.28 -17.57 4.65
C ARG A 3 6.55 -16.79 4.30
N TYR A 4 6.41 -15.54 3.84
CA TYR A 4 7.54 -14.70 3.41
C TYR A 4 7.99 -13.73 4.51
N ASP A 5 7.19 -13.54 5.54
CA ASP A 5 7.53 -12.68 6.68
C ASP A 5 8.65 -13.29 7.52
N ILE A 6 9.80 -12.62 7.53
CA ILE A 6 10.98 -13.04 8.29
C ILE A 6 10.81 -12.79 9.78
N THR A 7 10.05 -11.73 10.12
CA THR A 7 9.89 -11.30 11.52
C THR A 7 8.90 -12.14 12.31
N GLY A 8 8.01 -12.87 11.62
CA GLY A 8 6.91 -13.62 12.23
C GLY A 8 5.75 -12.74 12.72
N ILE A 9 5.83 -11.43 12.55
CA ILE A 9 4.82 -10.45 12.99
C ILE A 9 3.49 -10.69 12.30
N ALA A 10 3.50 -10.95 10.98
CA ALA A 10 2.28 -11.19 10.21
C ALA A 10 1.47 -12.36 10.76
N GLY A 11 2.14 -13.45 11.16
CA GLY A 11 1.49 -14.63 11.72
C GLY A 11 0.93 -14.43 13.13
N LYS A 12 1.56 -13.58 13.94
CA LYS A 12 1.15 -13.34 15.34
C LYS A 12 0.05 -12.28 15.45
N PHE A 13 0.22 -11.13 14.83
CA PHE A 13 -0.62 -9.95 15.06
C PHE A 13 -1.65 -9.69 13.96
N PHE A 14 -1.41 -10.16 12.75
CA PHE A 14 -2.25 -9.84 11.58
C PHE A 14 -2.96 -11.07 10.97
N ARG A 15 -2.98 -12.20 11.69
CA ARG A 15 -3.65 -13.42 11.22
C ARG A 15 -5.17 -13.35 11.37
N SER A 16 -5.67 -12.71 12.42
CA SER A 16 -7.10 -12.56 12.69
C SER A 16 -7.49 -11.08 12.77
N ALA A 17 -8.75 -10.76 12.44
CA ALA A 17 -9.24 -9.39 12.57
C ALA A 17 -9.21 -8.89 14.03
N LYS A 18 -9.42 -9.76 15.02
CA LYS A 18 -9.38 -9.39 16.43
C LYS A 18 -7.98 -8.93 16.85
N THR A 19 -6.96 -9.72 16.56
CA THR A 19 -5.56 -9.36 16.88
C THR A 19 -5.10 -8.14 16.09
N GLU A 20 -5.51 -8.03 14.83
CA GLU A 20 -5.21 -6.89 13.97
C GLU A 20 -5.82 -5.59 14.52
N ILE A 21 -7.10 -5.59 14.89
CA ILE A 21 -7.78 -4.43 15.48
C ILE A 21 -7.13 -4.05 16.80
N LEU A 22 -6.85 -5.01 17.68
CA LEU A 22 -6.18 -4.74 18.96
C LEU A 22 -4.81 -4.10 18.75
N THR A 23 -4.01 -4.60 17.81
CA THR A 23 -2.70 -4.03 17.47
C THR A 23 -2.84 -2.59 16.95
N ILE A 24 -3.84 -2.33 16.08
CA ILE A 24 -4.13 -1.00 15.57
C ILE A 24 -4.48 -0.06 16.74
N LEU A 25 -5.39 -0.47 17.63
CA LEU A 25 -5.81 0.36 18.76
C LEU A 25 -4.65 0.68 19.71
N ILE A 26 -3.79 -0.28 20.00
CA ILE A 26 -2.60 -0.07 20.84
C ILE A 26 -1.65 0.93 20.17
N ILE A 27 -1.32 0.74 18.90
CA ILE A 27 -0.42 1.67 18.18
C ILE A 27 -1.05 3.05 18.08
N SER A 28 -2.35 3.15 17.77
CA SER A 28 -3.07 4.43 17.74
C SER A 28 -3.01 5.16 19.08
N LEU A 29 -3.27 4.45 20.18
CA LEU A 29 -3.21 5.03 21.53
C LEU A 29 -1.80 5.50 21.85
N LEU A 30 -0.77 4.69 21.60
CA LEU A 30 0.62 5.06 21.82
C LEU A 30 1.03 6.28 20.99
N THR A 31 0.59 6.37 19.74
CA THR A 31 0.83 7.52 18.86
C THR A 31 0.18 8.78 19.44
N GLY A 32 -1.08 8.69 19.87
CA GLY A 32 -1.78 9.81 20.51
C GLY A 32 -1.11 10.27 21.80
N LEU A 33 -0.74 9.34 22.68
CA LEU A 33 -0.03 9.64 23.91
C LEU A 33 1.35 10.25 23.67
N ALA A 34 2.09 9.77 22.67
CA ALA A 34 3.38 10.34 22.29
C ALA A 34 3.25 11.79 21.77
N ALA A 35 2.25 12.05 20.92
CA ALA A 35 1.98 13.38 20.37
C ALA A 35 1.56 14.37 21.49
N ILE A 36 0.67 13.98 22.37
CA ILE A 36 0.25 14.80 23.52
C ILE A 36 1.42 14.98 24.50
N GLY A 37 2.16 13.92 24.79
CA GLY A 37 3.32 13.95 25.66
C GLY A 37 4.39 14.90 25.19
N TYR A 38 4.63 14.98 23.87
CA TYR A 38 5.56 15.95 23.30
C TYR A 38 5.21 17.39 23.72
N HIS A 39 3.93 17.79 23.65
CA HIS A 39 3.49 19.11 24.06
C HIS A 39 3.59 19.33 25.57
N LEU A 40 3.28 18.33 26.38
CA LEU A 40 3.39 18.45 27.84
C LEU A 40 4.85 18.66 28.28
N PHE A 41 5.81 17.99 27.64
CA PHE A 41 7.23 18.13 27.96
C PHE A 41 7.85 19.43 27.46
N ASN A 42 7.40 19.94 26.32
CA ASN A 42 7.94 21.16 25.72
C ASN A 42 7.20 22.45 26.18
N GLY A 43 6.20 22.33 27.05
CA GLY A 43 5.46 23.48 27.62
C GLY A 43 4.61 24.27 26.61
N SER A 44 4.40 23.73 25.42
CA SER A 44 3.74 24.42 24.32
C SER A 44 2.47 23.69 23.86
N ILE A 45 1.37 23.89 24.59
CA ILE A 45 0.05 23.49 24.07
C ILE A 45 -0.53 24.69 23.30
N HIS A 46 0.02 25.00 22.14
CA HIS A 46 -0.50 26.04 21.24
C HIS A 46 -1.58 25.47 20.30
N ILE A 47 -2.60 24.82 20.86
CA ILE A 47 -3.73 24.28 20.06
C ILE A 47 -4.56 25.43 19.44
N TYR A 48 -4.45 26.65 19.98
CA TYR A 48 -5.36 27.76 19.70
C TYR A 48 -4.83 28.79 18.72
N ASP A 49 -3.55 28.81 18.46
CA ASP A 49 -2.88 29.94 17.79
C ASP A 49 -2.83 29.76 16.25
N GLY A 50 -2.97 28.53 15.72
CA GLY A 50 -3.05 28.28 14.26
C GLY A 50 -1.79 28.64 13.45
N SER A 51 -0.77 29.19 14.09
CA SER A 51 0.47 29.62 13.45
C SER A 51 1.42 28.48 13.14
N GLU A 52 1.31 27.37 13.89
CA GLU A 52 2.14 26.16 13.70
C GLU A 52 1.28 24.89 13.64
N ALA A 53 1.79 23.90 12.93
CA ALA A 53 1.20 22.56 12.94
C ALA A 53 1.29 21.98 14.36
N PHE A 54 0.32 21.09 14.73
CA PHE A 54 0.25 20.45 16.05
C PHE A 54 1.58 19.82 16.50
N LEU A 55 2.35 19.25 15.56
CA LEU A 55 3.73 18.83 15.79
C LEU A 55 4.66 19.52 14.80
N PRO A 56 5.91 19.84 15.18
CA PRO A 56 6.89 20.41 14.26
C PRO A 56 7.06 19.54 13.02
N SER A 57 6.96 20.15 11.84
CA SER A 57 7.03 19.43 10.56
C SER A 57 8.32 18.63 10.39
N GLY A 58 9.46 19.16 10.89
CA GLY A 58 10.74 18.46 10.86
C GLY A 58 10.75 17.17 11.70
N LEU A 59 10.10 17.17 12.87
CA LEU A 59 9.97 15.99 13.72
C LEU A 59 9.14 14.91 13.03
N VAL A 60 7.98 15.28 12.49
CA VAL A 60 7.09 14.35 11.78
C VAL A 60 7.77 13.77 10.55
N HIS A 61 8.41 14.64 9.75
CA HIS A 61 9.12 14.19 8.54
C HIS A 61 10.26 13.22 8.86
N THR A 62 11.05 13.51 9.90
CA THR A 62 12.12 12.59 10.36
C THR A 62 11.56 11.25 10.83
N PHE A 63 10.46 11.28 11.59
CA PHE A 63 9.78 10.07 12.04
C PHE A 63 9.24 9.25 10.85
N ASP A 64 8.56 9.89 9.91
CA ASP A 64 7.99 9.23 8.72
C ASP A 64 9.07 8.60 7.83
N LEU A 65 10.19 9.32 7.61
CA LEU A 65 11.31 8.78 6.85
C LEU A 65 11.96 7.59 7.55
N SER A 66 12.16 7.69 8.88
CA SER A 66 12.75 6.62 9.67
C SER A 66 11.86 5.38 9.70
N LEU A 67 10.55 5.56 9.93
CA LEU A 67 9.58 4.49 9.88
C LEU A 67 9.52 3.89 8.47
N GLY A 68 9.45 4.73 7.44
CA GLY A 68 9.44 4.31 6.04
C GLY A 68 10.67 3.48 5.67
N ALA A 69 11.86 3.89 6.11
CA ALA A 69 13.10 3.16 5.88
C ALA A 69 13.08 1.76 6.54
N VAL A 70 12.65 1.66 7.80
CA VAL A 70 12.52 0.38 8.51
C VAL A 70 11.54 -0.54 7.79
N LEU A 71 10.37 -0.02 7.40
CA LEU A 71 9.34 -0.80 6.70
C LEU A 71 9.81 -1.23 5.31
N ALA A 72 10.56 -0.38 4.60
CA ALA A 72 11.15 -0.71 3.31
C ALA A 72 12.20 -1.84 3.44
N ILE A 73 13.05 -1.80 4.47
CA ILE A 73 14.01 -2.87 4.76
C ILE A 73 13.28 -4.19 5.01
N ILE A 74 12.23 -4.19 5.84
CA ILE A 74 11.43 -5.39 6.12
C ILE A 74 10.80 -5.93 4.82
N LEU A 75 10.23 -5.05 3.99
CA LEU A 75 9.66 -5.44 2.69
C LEU A 75 10.70 -6.03 1.73
N LEU A 76 11.90 -5.45 1.67
CA LEU A 76 13.00 -5.97 0.86
C LEU A 76 13.46 -7.34 1.36
N MET A 77 13.62 -7.52 2.67
CA MET A 77 13.97 -8.82 3.26
C MET A 77 12.90 -9.87 2.96
N ASN A 78 11.63 -9.51 3.07
CA ASN A 78 10.50 -10.39 2.74
C ASN A 78 10.44 -10.72 1.24
N ALA A 79 10.73 -9.75 0.36
CA ALA A 79 10.82 -9.94 -1.08
C ALA A 79 12.00 -10.86 -1.46
N PHE A 80 13.16 -10.69 -0.80
CA PHE A 80 14.31 -11.57 -0.96
C PHE A 80 13.98 -13.01 -0.53
N ARG A 81 13.31 -13.18 0.61
CA ARG A 81 12.85 -14.51 1.06
C ARG A 81 11.84 -15.12 0.09
N MET A 82 10.94 -14.30 -0.47
CA MET A 82 10.01 -14.75 -1.51
C MET A 82 10.77 -15.24 -2.74
N TRP A 83 11.76 -14.48 -3.20
CA TRP A 83 12.64 -14.88 -4.30
C TRP A 83 13.33 -16.21 -3.99
N TRP A 84 13.98 -16.32 -2.83
CA TRP A 84 14.69 -17.53 -2.43
C TRP A 84 13.78 -18.77 -2.44
N LEU A 85 12.61 -18.69 -1.80
CA LEU A 85 11.67 -19.79 -1.69
C LEU A 85 10.97 -20.14 -3.02
N THR A 86 10.94 -19.22 -3.97
CA THR A 86 10.27 -19.39 -5.26
C THR A 86 11.26 -19.86 -6.34
N MET A 87 12.48 -19.35 -6.31
CA MET A 87 13.46 -19.61 -7.36
C MET A 87 14.41 -20.77 -7.04
N ASN A 88 14.38 -21.29 -5.79
CA ASN A 88 15.10 -22.50 -5.37
C ASN A 88 14.13 -23.61 -4.95
N PRO A 89 13.31 -24.15 -5.85
CA PRO A 89 12.27 -25.15 -5.51
C PRO A 89 12.82 -26.57 -5.27
N GLY A 90 14.13 -26.73 -5.11
CA GLY A 90 14.74 -28.05 -4.88
C GLY A 90 14.87 -28.93 -6.13
N GLY A 91 14.75 -28.36 -7.32
CA GLY A 91 14.94 -29.04 -8.60
C GLY A 91 16.11 -28.46 -9.41
N ASP A 92 16.68 -29.29 -10.29
CA ASP A 92 17.86 -28.97 -11.13
C ASP A 92 17.52 -28.06 -12.33
N LEU A 93 16.64 -27.08 -12.19
CA LEU A 93 16.36 -26.11 -13.26
C LEU A 93 17.43 -25.01 -13.24
N PRO A 94 18.44 -25.05 -14.11
CA PRO A 94 19.41 -23.98 -14.16
C PRO A 94 18.78 -22.72 -14.73
N ILE A 95 18.71 -21.66 -13.92
CA ILE A 95 18.16 -20.36 -14.33
C ILE A 95 19.31 -19.39 -14.60
N PRO A 96 19.67 -19.12 -15.86
CA PRO A 96 20.71 -18.17 -16.19
C PRO A 96 20.29 -16.75 -15.76
N TRP A 97 21.25 -15.96 -15.24
CA TRP A 97 21.00 -14.62 -14.73
C TRP A 97 20.38 -13.65 -15.74
N TRP A 98 20.70 -13.81 -17.03
CA TRP A 98 20.15 -12.96 -18.09
C TRP A 98 18.64 -13.12 -18.29
N LEU A 99 18.03 -14.26 -17.90
CA LEU A 99 16.56 -14.42 -17.92
C LEU A 99 15.86 -13.49 -16.93
N TYR A 100 16.52 -13.16 -15.82
CA TYR A 100 16.03 -12.14 -14.89
C TYR A 100 15.96 -10.77 -15.56
N LEU A 101 17.00 -10.38 -16.31
CA LEU A 101 17.01 -9.12 -17.05
C LEU A 101 15.98 -9.11 -18.17
N GLN A 102 15.87 -10.19 -18.93
CA GLN A 102 14.90 -10.31 -20.02
C GLN A 102 13.45 -10.16 -19.51
N SER A 103 13.17 -10.66 -18.32
CA SER A 103 11.82 -10.64 -17.74
C SER A 103 11.52 -9.40 -16.92
N ILE A 104 12.48 -8.48 -16.72
CA ILE A 104 12.36 -7.37 -15.77
C ILE A 104 11.19 -6.43 -16.09
N PHE A 105 10.83 -6.28 -17.35
CA PHE A 105 9.68 -5.45 -17.78
C PHE A 105 8.34 -5.96 -17.27
N GLN A 106 8.24 -7.21 -16.79
CA GLN A 106 7.05 -7.72 -16.16
C GLN A 106 6.74 -7.01 -14.83
N LEU A 107 7.77 -6.53 -14.11
CA LEU A 107 7.58 -5.80 -12.85
C LEU A 107 6.80 -4.49 -13.06
N PRO A 108 7.32 -3.50 -13.82
CA PRO A 108 6.58 -2.27 -14.05
C PRO A 108 5.26 -2.51 -14.78
N LEU A 109 5.19 -3.44 -15.73
CA LEU A 109 3.95 -3.76 -16.43
C LEU A 109 2.84 -4.19 -15.47
N HIS A 110 3.11 -5.16 -14.61
CA HIS A 110 2.10 -5.67 -13.66
C HIS A 110 1.84 -4.72 -12.51
N PHE A 111 2.82 -3.90 -12.11
CA PHE A 111 2.62 -2.85 -11.11
C PHE A 111 1.72 -1.74 -11.65
N THR A 112 2.02 -1.19 -12.83
CA THR A 112 1.34 -0.01 -13.37
C THR A 112 -0.05 -0.31 -13.93
N THR A 113 -0.22 -1.47 -14.60
CA THR A 113 -1.47 -1.81 -15.30
C THR A 113 -2.37 -2.77 -14.54
N GLN A 114 -1.80 -3.54 -13.61
CA GLN A 114 -2.51 -4.62 -12.90
C GLN A 114 -3.23 -5.59 -13.88
N LYS A 115 -2.60 -5.85 -15.03
CA LYS A 115 -3.17 -6.62 -16.15
C LYS A 115 -3.82 -7.94 -15.71
N ARG A 116 -3.18 -8.68 -14.79
CA ARG A 116 -3.72 -9.94 -14.27
C ARG A 116 -5.06 -9.79 -13.54
N TYR A 117 -5.28 -8.64 -12.89
CA TYR A 117 -6.56 -8.35 -12.25
C TYR A 117 -7.65 -8.05 -13.31
N ALA A 118 -7.29 -7.38 -14.39
CA ALA A 118 -8.21 -7.17 -15.52
C ALA A 118 -8.66 -8.51 -16.13
N GLU A 119 -7.74 -9.45 -16.37
CA GLU A 119 -8.04 -10.78 -16.91
C GLU A 119 -9.01 -11.56 -16.00
N CYS A 120 -8.81 -11.53 -14.66
CA CYS A 120 -9.70 -12.18 -13.71
C CYS A 120 -11.09 -11.52 -13.62
N SER A 121 -11.21 -10.23 -13.94
CA SER A 121 -12.50 -9.52 -13.88
C SER A 121 -13.37 -9.75 -15.11
N THR A 122 -12.79 -10.28 -16.20
CA THR A 122 -13.49 -10.52 -17.48
C THR A 122 -14.02 -11.95 -17.64
N THR A 123 -13.70 -12.87 -16.73
CA THR A 123 -14.19 -14.26 -16.74
C THR A 123 -15.62 -14.39 -16.22
N GLY A 124 -16.53 -13.62 -16.77
CA GLY A 124 -17.96 -13.69 -16.49
C GLY A 124 -18.74 -12.98 -17.60
N THR A 125 -20.03 -13.27 -17.73
CA THR A 125 -20.95 -12.76 -18.75
C THR A 125 -21.09 -11.24 -18.82
N SER A 126 -20.42 -10.48 -17.98
CA SER A 126 -20.36 -9.02 -18.07
C SER A 126 -18.91 -8.57 -18.28
N LYS A 127 -18.64 -7.99 -19.44
CA LYS A 127 -17.39 -7.30 -19.79
C LYS A 127 -17.16 -6.04 -18.93
N LEU A 128 -17.29 -6.15 -17.60
CA LEU A 128 -17.15 -5.00 -16.72
C LEU A 128 -15.70 -4.88 -16.26
N TYR A 129 -14.93 -4.06 -16.97
CA TYR A 129 -13.62 -3.58 -16.55
C TYR A 129 -13.69 -2.67 -15.29
N MET A 130 -14.90 -2.36 -14.80
CA MET A 130 -15.10 -1.43 -13.69
C MET A 130 -14.36 -1.79 -12.39
N PRO A 131 -14.39 -3.03 -11.88
CA PRO A 131 -13.63 -3.36 -10.67
C PRO A 131 -12.12 -3.15 -10.84
N TRP A 132 -11.60 -3.45 -12.04
CA TRP A 132 -10.20 -3.24 -12.37
C TRP A 132 -9.87 -1.75 -12.50
N LEU A 133 -10.66 -0.96 -13.21
CA LEU A 133 -10.45 0.49 -13.36
C LEU A 133 -10.48 1.21 -12.02
N VAL A 134 -11.47 0.90 -11.18
CA VAL A 134 -11.59 1.51 -9.85
C VAL A 134 -10.42 1.09 -8.95
N HIS A 135 -10.00 -0.18 -9.00
CA HIS A 135 -8.84 -0.63 -8.24
C HIS A 135 -7.54 0.03 -8.73
N LEU A 136 -7.38 0.17 -10.05
CA LEU A 136 -6.24 0.87 -10.64
C LEU A 136 -6.22 2.35 -10.25
N GLY A 137 -7.38 3.02 -10.32
CA GLY A 137 -7.53 4.41 -9.88
C GLY A 137 -7.23 4.59 -8.40
N LEU A 138 -7.74 3.70 -7.54
CA LEU A 138 -7.46 3.71 -6.10
C LEU A 138 -5.95 3.55 -5.82
N MET A 139 -5.30 2.61 -6.51
CA MET A 139 -3.86 2.38 -6.37
C MET A 139 -3.05 3.61 -6.77
N TRP A 140 -3.33 4.20 -7.94
CA TRP A 140 -2.62 5.38 -8.40
C TRP A 140 -2.88 6.61 -7.51
N SER A 141 -4.11 6.78 -7.02
CA SER A 141 -4.43 7.82 -6.05
C SER A 141 -3.64 7.65 -4.74
N TYR A 142 -3.53 6.40 -4.26
CA TYR A 142 -2.74 6.08 -3.08
C TYR A 142 -1.24 6.37 -3.30
N VAL A 143 -0.67 5.91 -4.42
CA VAL A 143 0.75 6.15 -4.76
C VAL A 143 1.03 7.64 -4.93
N SER A 144 0.12 8.37 -5.60
CA SER A 144 0.23 9.83 -5.75
C SER A 144 0.24 10.53 -4.39
N MET A 145 -0.70 10.16 -3.48
CA MET A 145 -0.74 10.74 -2.15
C MET A 145 0.53 10.42 -1.34
N LEU A 146 1.05 9.20 -1.45
CA LEU A 146 2.31 8.82 -0.80
C LEU A 146 3.49 9.67 -1.31
N ILE A 147 3.60 9.88 -2.62
CA ILE A 147 4.64 10.74 -3.21
C ILE A 147 4.46 12.20 -2.74
N LEU A 148 3.23 12.69 -2.73
CA LEU A 148 2.94 14.05 -2.27
C LEU A 148 3.37 14.26 -0.81
N VAL A 149 3.06 13.32 0.07
CA VAL A 149 3.44 13.42 1.49
C VAL A 149 4.94 13.22 1.68
N MET A 150 5.58 12.28 0.98
CA MET A 150 7.01 12.02 1.16
C MET A 150 7.92 13.11 0.58
N VAL A 151 7.52 13.72 -0.55
CA VAL A 151 8.39 14.63 -1.31
C VAL A 151 7.93 16.10 -1.19
N PHE A 152 6.61 16.33 -1.19
CA PHE A 152 6.01 17.67 -1.30
C PHE A 152 5.28 18.14 -0.05
N LEU A 153 5.51 17.48 1.11
CA LEU A 153 4.84 17.82 2.36
C LEU A 153 4.92 19.31 2.73
N PRO A 154 6.09 19.99 2.64
CA PRO A 154 6.19 21.42 2.99
C PRO A 154 5.29 22.30 2.12
N TYR A 155 5.08 21.93 0.86
CA TYR A 155 4.20 22.68 -0.05
C TYR A 155 2.72 22.39 0.23
N LEU A 156 2.38 21.17 0.65
CA LEU A 156 1.01 20.80 1.06
C LEU A 156 0.60 21.45 2.37
N GLN A 157 1.54 21.65 3.28
CA GLN A 157 1.33 22.28 4.59
C GLN A 157 1.56 23.81 4.56
N SER A 158 1.70 24.43 3.39
CA SER A 158 1.83 25.87 3.25
C SER A 158 0.63 26.62 3.86
N GLY A 159 0.87 27.82 4.39
CA GLY A 159 -0.13 28.63 5.09
C GLY A 159 -1.40 28.92 4.26
N PRO A 160 -2.50 29.34 4.89
CA PRO A 160 -3.83 29.44 4.26
C PRO A 160 -3.88 30.33 3.00
N GLY A 161 -3.03 31.34 2.90
CA GLY A 161 -2.98 32.24 1.73
C GLY A 161 -2.17 31.74 0.53
N ILE A 162 -1.40 30.67 0.68
CA ILE A 162 -0.48 30.19 -0.35
C ILE A 162 -1.05 28.96 -1.03
N PHE A 163 -1.25 29.03 -2.35
CA PHE A 163 -1.75 27.90 -3.16
C PHE A 163 -0.67 27.42 -4.13
N TRP A 164 -0.23 26.17 -3.95
CA TRP A 164 0.70 25.50 -4.85
C TRP A 164 -0.04 24.55 -5.79
N PRO A 165 0.43 24.33 -7.02
CA PRO A 165 -0.16 23.34 -7.93
C PRO A 165 -0.29 21.96 -7.34
N VAL A 166 0.59 21.58 -6.41
CA VAL A 166 0.58 20.31 -5.70
C VAL A 166 -0.74 20.04 -4.95
N HIS A 167 -1.46 21.08 -4.52
CA HIS A 167 -2.78 20.96 -3.88
C HIS A 167 -3.82 20.37 -4.83
N ILE A 168 -3.76 20.73 -6.14
CA ILE A 168 -4.68 20.16 -7.16
C ILE A 168 -4.47 18.66 -7.26
N PHE A 169 -3.21 18.21 -7.33
CA PHE A 169 -2.89 16.78 -7.36
C PHE A 169 -3.33 16.07 -6.07
N GLY A 170 -3.19 16.72 -4.92
CA GLY A 170 -3.68 16.22 -3.63
C GLY A 170 -5.20 16.03 -3.63
N TYR A 171 -5.96 16.99 -4.14
CA TYR A 171 -7.42 16.88 -4.24
C TYR A 171 -7.85 15.79 -5.21
N ILE A 172 -7.22 15.69 -6.38
CA ILE A 172 -7.49 14.61 -7.34
C ILE A 172 -7.23 13.25 -6.71
N ALA A 173 -6.11 13.08 -6.02
CA ALA A 173 -5.78 11.86 -5.32
C ALA A 173 -6.79 11.56 -4.19
N ALA A 174 -7.20 12.55 -3.39
CA ALA A 174 -8.19 12.38 -2.34
C ALA A 174 -9.56 11.95 -2.91
N ILE A 175 -10.01 12.57 -4.00
CA ILE A 175 -11.26 12.19 -4.68
C ILE A 175 -11.15 10.75 -5.21
N GLY A 176 -10.04 10.39 -5.83
CA GLY A 176 -9.81 9.03 -6.32
C GLY A 176 -9.81 7.99 -5.20
N LEU A 177 -9.22 8.31 -4.04
CA LEU A 177 -9.27 7.45 -2.84
C LEU A 177 -10.71 7.31 -2.32
N LEU A 178 -11.43 8.41 -2.11
CA LEU A 178 -12.81 8.40 -1.58
C LEU A 178 -13.77 7.64 -2.51
N THR A 179 -13.71 7.90 -3.81
CA THR A 179 -14.54 7.19 -4.80
C THR A 179 -14.21 5.71 -4.87
N GLY A 180 -12.92 5.36 -4.85
CA GLY A 180 -12.47 3.98 -4.83
C GLY A 180 -12.92 3.22 -3.58
N VAL A 181 -12.75 3.81 -2.41
CA VAL A 181 -13.20 3.24 -1.13
C VAL A 181 -14.71 3.07 -1.11
N TYR A 182 -15.47 4.10 -1.51
CA TYR A 182 -16.95 4.02 -1.61
C TYR A 182 -17.38 2.86 -2.52
N TYR A 183 -16.76 2.74 -3.69
CA TYR A 183 -17.07 1.65 -4.61
C TYR A 183 -16.82 0.28 -3.97
N PHE A 184 -15.68 0.10 -3.29
CA PHE A 184 -15.35 -1.18 -2.66
C PHE A 184 -16.22 -1.52 -1.46
N ILE A 185 -16.62 -0.53 -0.64
CA ILE A 185 -17.59 -0.72 0.45
C ILE A 185 -18.94 -1.16 -0.14
N ARG A 186 -19.47 -0.38 -1.08
CA ARG A 186 -20.74 -0.68 -1.73
C ARG A 186 -20.75 -2.06 -2.40
N SER A 187 -19.68 -2.39 -3.15
CA SER A 187 -19.58 -3.67 -3.85
C SER A 187 -19.56 -4.87 -2.89
N ARG A 188 -18.95 -4.71 -1.71
CA ARG A 188 -18.97 -5.74 -0.65
C ARG A 188 -20.35 -5.87 0.02
N LEU A 189 -21.03 -4.77 0.26
CA LEU A 189 -22.37 -4.78 0.85
C LEU A 189 -23.39 -5.41 -0.10
N VAL A 190 -23.35 -5.02 -1.37
CA VAL A 190 -24.28 -5.53 -2.41
C VAL A 190 -23.92 -6.93 -2.89
N ARG A 191 -22.67 -7.40 -2.67
CA ARG A 191 -22.15 -8.72 -3.10
C ARG A 191 -22.39 -9.02 -4.59
N LYS A 192 -22.39 -7.99 -5.44
CA LYS A 192 -22.72 -8.10 -6.87
C LYS A 192 -21.77 -8.99 -7.66
N TYR A 193 -20.47 -8.97 -7.32
CA TYR A 193 -19.43 -9.70 -8.05
C TYR A 193 -18.93 -10.88 -7.22
N VAL A 194 -18.49 -11.95 -7.90
CA VAL A 194 -18.01 -13.19 -7.28
C VAL A 194 -16.88 -12.93 -6.27
N GLN A 195 -15.97 -12.02 -6.61
CA GLN A 195 -14.83 -11.64 -5.75
C GLN A 195 -15.26 -10.94 -4.44
N PHE A 196 -16.46 -10.38 -4.37
CA PHE A 196 -16.99 -9.70 -3.18
C PHE A 196 -17.99 -10.54 -2.38
N LYS A 197 -18.37 -11.72 -2.90
CA LYS A 197 -19.32 -12.61 -2.18
C LYS A 197 -18.74 -13.17 -0.89
N LYS A 198 -17.41 -13.41 -0.84
CA LYS A 198 -16.69 -13.90 0.33
C LYS A 198 -15.61 -12.89 0.72
N SER A 199 -15.95 -11.92 1.57
CA SER A 199 -14.99 -10.98 2.15
C SER A 199 -14.52 -11.48 3.51
N HIS A 200 -13.22 -11.61 3.70
CA HIS A 200 -12.65 -11.92 5.00
C HIS A 200 -12.72 -10.68 5.90
N SER A 201 -12.82 -10.86 7.23
CA SER A 201 -12.91 -9.75 8.18
C SER A 201 -11.72 -8.78 8.11
N THR A 202 -10.52 -9.26 7.80
CA THR A 202 -9.34 -8.41 7.59
C THR A 202 -9.43 -7.53 6.35
N ASP A 203 -10.28 -7.86 5.37
CA ASP A 203 -10.55 -6.98 4.20
C ASP A 203 -11.32 -5.73 4.61
N TRP A 204 -12.24 -5.89 5.58
CA TRP A 204 -12.97 -4.76 6.13
C TRP A 204 -12.07 -3.84 6.95
N VAL A 205 -11.16 -4.40 7.76
CA VAL A 205 -10.17 -3.59 8.50
C VAL A 205 -9.35 -2.73 7.54
N PHE A 206 -8.90 -3.30 6.42
CA PHE A 206 -8.16 -2.57 5.41
C PHE A 206 -8.97 -1.39 4.84
N VAL A 207 -10.21 -1.64 4.40
CA VAL A 207 -11.04 -0.62 3.76
C VAL A 207 -11.45 0.47 4.75
N ILE A 208 -11.79 0.11 6.00
CA ILE A 208 -12.15 1.06 7.04
C ILE A 208 -10.98 1.99 7.38
N LEU A 209 -9.79 1.44 7.57
CA LEU A 209 -8.60 2.27 7.84
C LEU A 209 -8.27 3.20 6.68
N LEU A 210 -8.34 2.72 5.44
CA LEU A 210 -8.12 3.57 4.27
C LEU A 210 -9.15 4.70 4.20
N THR A 211 -10.42 4.42 4.54
CA THR A 211 -11.46 5.44 4.66
C THR A 211 -11.12 6.47 5.71
N LEU A 212 -10.74 6.04 6.90
CA LEU A 212 -10.42 6.93 8.01
C LEU A 212 -9.21 7.81 7.71
N ILE A 213 -8.15 7.25 7.11
CA ILE A 213 -6.98 8.03 6.69
C ILE A 213 -7.38 9.11 5.69
N THR A 214 -8.14 8.74 4.67
CA THR A 214 -8.55 9.69 3.63
C THR A 214 -9.44 10.77 4.19
N LEU A 215 -10.42 10.43 5.04
CA LEU A 215 -11.34 11.39 5.64
C LEU A 215 -10.63 12.33 6.61
N THR A 216 -9.81 11.80 7.52
CA THR A 216 -9.10 12.62 8.51
C THR A 216 -8.07 13.53 7.86
N GLY A 217 -7.29 13.02 6.88
CA GLY A 217 -6.32 13.83 6.16
C GLY A 217 -6.97 14.94 5.31
N THR A 218 -8.07 14.61 4.61
CA THR A 218 -8.81 15.61 3.84
C THR A 218 -9.46 16.65 4.76
N ALA A 219 -10.07 16.24 5.86
CA ALA A 219 -10.68 17.15 6.83
C ALA A 219 -9.62 18.06 7.48
N GLN A 220 -8.48 17.51 7.89
CA GLN A 220 -7.37 18.30 8.42
C GLN A 220 -6.94 19.37 7.43
N HIS A 221 -6.73 19.00 6.17
CA HIS A 221 -6.32 19.94 5.13
C HIS A 221 -7.37 21.04 4.89
N ILE A 222 -8.66 20.70 4.82
CA ILE A 222 -9.75 21.67 4.66
C ILE A 222 -9.79 22.63 5.84
N PHE A 223 -9.77 22.14 7.09
CA PHE A 223 -9.81 22.98 8.28
C PHE A 223 -8.59 23.89 8.39
N HIS A 224 -7.42 23.40 8.03
CA HIS A 224 -6.21 24.25 7.96
C HIS A 224 -6.37 25.37 6.92
N ARG A 225 -6.89 25.06 5.73
CA ARG A 225 -7.11 26.05 4.65
C ARG A 225 -8.23 27.06 4.94
N THR A 226 -9.21 26.67 5.73
CA THR A 226 -10.36 27.56 6.11
C THR A 226 -10.09 28.37 7.36
N GLY A 227 -8.89 28.30 7.96
CA GLY A 227 -8.52 29.07 9.14
C GLY A 227 -9.23 28.61 10.42
N LEU A 228 -9.48 27.31 10.57
CA LEU A 228 -10.06 26.68 11.75
C LEU A 228 -8.98 25.88 12.51
N PRO A 229 -8.06 26.54 13.24
CA PRO A 229 -6.85 25.91 13.77
C PRO A 229 -7.15 24.79 14.76
N VAL A 230 -8.12 24.96 15.66
CA VAL A 230 -8.48 23.94 16.66
C VAL A 230 -8.99 22.68 15.98
N ALA A 231 -9.88 22.81 14.99
CA ALA A 231 -10.41 21.70 14.25
C ALA A 231 -9.32 20.99 13.40
N ALA A 232 -8.42 21.79 12.80
CA ALA A 232 -7.29 21.27 12.03
C ALA A 232 -6.34 20.45 12.92
N ASN A 233 -6.00 20.94 14.11
CA ASN A 233 -5.12 20.24 15.05
C ASN A 233 -5.74 18.96 15.61
N ILE A 234 -7.04 18.97 15.91
CA ILE A 234 -7.75 17.76 16.34
C ILE A 234 -7.74 16.72 15.21
N MET A 235 -8.05 17.13 13.97
CA MET A 235 -8.03 16.21 12.83
C MET A 235 -6.61 15.71 12.51
N TYR A 236 -5.60 16.54 12.71
CA TYR A 236 -4.21 16.15 12.56
C TYR A 236 -3.81 15.05 13.55
N LEU A 237 -4.15 15.23 14.83
CA LEU A 237 -3.91 14.19 15.85
C LEU A 237 -4.64 12.89 15.49
N LEU A 238 -5.92 12.97 15.13
CA LEU A 238 -6.68 11.79 14.70
C LEU A 238 -6.07 11.15 13.46
N HIS A 239 -5.60 11.95 12.51
CA HIS A 239 -4.92 11.46 11.31
C HIS A 239 -3.63 10.69 11.66
N LEU A 240 -2.79 11.22 12.54
CA LEU A 240 -1.59 10.53 13.00
C LEU A 240 -1.93 9.19 13.68
N MET A 241 -2.96 9.18 14.55
CA MET A 241 -3.41 7.96 15.24
C MET A 241 -3.92 6.88 14.29
N VAL A 242 -4.29 7.21 13.05
CA VAL A 242 -4.74 6.26 12.04
C VAL A 242 -3.63 5.94 11.04
N VAL A 243 -2.81 6.92 10.67
CA VAL A 243 -1.77 6.74 9.64
C VAL A 243 -0.60 5.90 10.15
N VAL A 244 -0.16 6.10 11.40
CA VAL A 244 0.98 5.35 11.94
C VAL A 244 0.69 3.83 11.99
N PRO A 245 -0.43 3.34 12.56
CA PRO A 245 -0.74 1.91 12.50
C PRO A 245 -1.00 1.42 11.07
N TRP A 246 -1.51 2.26 10.18
CA TRP A 246 -1.63 1.93 8.75
C TRP A 246 -0.28 1.64 8.12
N LEU A 247 0.71 2.54 8.29
CA LEU A 247 2.07 2.37 7.79
C LEU A 247 2.72 1.13 8.39
N PHE A 248 2.65 0.97 9.72
CA PHE A 248 3.25 -0.17 10.42
C PHE A 248 2.78 -1.53 9.87
N ARG A 249 1.51 -1.65 9.47
CA ARG A 249 0.94 -2.91 8.98
C ARG A 249 1.25 -3.21 7.50
N MET A 250 1.82 -2.26 6.74
CA MET A 250 2.09 -2.43 5.30
C MET A 250 2.86 -3.72 4.95
N PRO A 251 3.99 -4.05 5.58
CA PRO A 251 4.74 -5.25 5.24
C PRO A 251 4.04 -6.56 5.62
N PHE A 252 3.10 -6.51 6.56
CA PHE A 252 2.56 -7.69 7.24
C PHE A 252 1.14 -8.08 6.79
N THR A 253 0.44 -7.19 6.08
CA THR A 253 -0.97 -7.37 5.74
C THR A 253 -1.19 -7.41 4.23
N LYS A 254 -2.46 -7.42 3.84
CA LYS A 254 -2.88 -7.46 2.44
C LYS A 254 -2.38 -6.28 1.59
N TRP A 255 -1.93 -5.18 2.22
CA TRP A 255 -1.32 -4.07 1.49
C TRP A 255 -0.08 -4.53 0.70
N SER A 256 0.72 -5.40 1.27
CA SER A 256 1.94 -5.92 0.63
C SER A 256 1.68 -6.67 -0.69
N HIS A 257 0.42 -7.03 -1.01
CA HIS A 257 0.08 -7.61 -2.31
C HIS A 257 0.44 -6.68 -3.49
N LEU A 258 0.50 -5.38 -3.26
CA LEU A 258 0.92 -4.40 -4.25
C LEU A 258 2.36 -4.69 -4.75
N ILE A 259 3.21 -5.21 -3.87
CA ILE A 259 4.60 -5.57 -4.18
C ILE A 259 4.73 -7.06 -4.56
N TYR A 260 4.11 -7.95 -3.77
CA TYR A 260 4.28 -9.38 -3.98
C TYR A 260 3.62 -9.91 -5.26
N ARG A 261 2.55 -9.28 -5.72
CA ARG A 261 1.89 -9.71 -6.96
C ARG A 261 2.74 -9.47 -8.20
N PRO A 262 3.27 -8.25 -8.45
CA PRO A 262 4.20 -8.02 -9.55
C PRO A 262 5.44 -8.92 -9.46
N LEU A 263 6.02 -9.11 -8.26
CA LEU A 263 7.15 -10.01 -8.06
C LEU A 263 6.81 -11.47 -8.42
N ALA A 264 5.64 -11.96 -8.00
CA ALA A 264 5.20 -13.31 -8.35
C ALA A 264 5.05 -13.50 -9.87
N MET A 265 4.50 -12.50 -10.57
CA MET A 265 4.36 -12.54 -12.03
C MET A 265 5.72 -12.50 -12.73
N TYR A 266 6.63 -11.68 -12.22
CA TYR A 266 8.01 -11.63 -12.68
C TYR A 266 8.73 -12.98 -12.52
N PHE A 267 8.69 -13.59 -11.34
CA PHE A 267 9.30 -14.89 -11.09
C PHE A 267 8.68 -16.00 -11.96
N ALA A 268 7.36 -15.97 -12.13
CA ALA A 268 6.67 -16.90 -13.02
C ALA A 268 7.13 -16.75 -14.48
N ALA A 269 7.37 -15.54 -14.95
CA ALA A 269 7.90 -15.29 -16.29
C ALA A 269 9.35 -15.81 -16.44
N VAL A 270 10.20 -15.57 -15.44
CA VAL A 270 11.58 -16.10 -15.43
C VAL A 270 11.58 -17.63 -15.50
N ILE A 271 10.79 -18.29 -14.64
CA ILE A 271 10.68 -19.75 -14.61
C ILE A 271 10.14 -20.30 -15.94
N LYS A 272 9.10 -19.69 -16.49
CA LYS A 272 8.53 -20.07 -17.80
C LYS A 272 9.60 -20.01 -18.90
N ASN A 273 10.38 -18.92 -18.94
CA ASN A 273 11.45 -18.76 -19.94
C ASN A 273 12.59 -19.77 -19.74
N ALA A 274 12.90 -20.14 -18.49
CA ALA A 274 13.90 -21.16 -18.20
C ALA A 274 13.47 -22.55 -18.70
N TYR A 275 12.21 -22.94 -18.48
CA TYR A 275 11.66 -24.18 -19.03
C TYR A 275 11.66 -24.19 -20.56
N ALA A 276 11.27 -23.09 -21.19
CA ALA A 276 11.31 -22.98 -22.64
C ALA A 276 12.73 -23.14 -23.21
N LEU A 277 13.74 -22.56 -22.53
CA LEU A 277 15.14 -22.70 -22.89
C LEU A 277 15.61 -24.15 -22.77
N GLN A 278 15.21 -24.86 -21.71
CA GLN A 278 15.57 -26.24 -21.49
C GLN A 278 14.91 -27.18 -22.54
N ALA A 279 13.64 -26.96 -22.85
CA ALA A 279 12.94 -27.70 -23.88
C ALA A 279 13.59 -27.51 -25.25
N ASN A 280 13.94 -26.31 -25.63
CA ASN A 280 14.64 -26.02 -26.89
C ASN A 280 16.04 -26.70 -26.96
N LYS A 281 16.77 -26.75 -25.85
CA LYS A 281 18.04 -27.50 -25.79
C LYS A 281 17.83 -28.99 -26.01
N GLN A 282 16.81 -29.61 -25.37
CA GLN A 282 16.51 -31.02 -25.58
C GLN A 282 16.14 -31.34 -27.03
N ILE A 283 15.34 -30.51 -27.69
CA ILE A 283 15.00 -30.65 -29.12
C ILE A 283 16.26 -30.55 -29.98
N SER A 284 17.20 -29.66 -29.66
CA SER A 284 18.45 -29.52 -30.43
C SER A 284 19.40 -30.71 -30.29
N TYR A 285 19.32 -31.45 -29.17
CA TYR A 285 20.09 -32.69 -28.97
C TYR A 285 19.45 -33.91 -29.67
N PHE A 286 18.15 -33.87 -29.97
CA PHE A 286 17.42 -34.95 -30.64
C PHE A 286 16.59 -34.39 -31.82
N PRO A 287 17.23 -34.03 -32.97
CA PRO A 287 16.59 -33.42 -34.11
C PRO A 287 15.68 -34.40 -34.88
N GLY A 288 14.68 -34.95 -34.27
CA GLY A 288 13.71 -35.91 -34.85
C GLY A 288 12.51 -36.19 -33.95
N VAL A 289 12.51 -35.67 -32.73
CA VAL A 289 11.41 -35.82 -31.79
C VAL A 289 10.50 -34.59 -31.89
N GLN A 290 9.33 -34.75 -32.51
CA GLN A 290 8.31 -33.71 -32.46
C GLN A 290 7.74 -33.59 -31.04
N PRO A 291 7.49 -32.36 -30.54
CA PRO A 291 6.83 -32.14 -29.24
C PRO A 291 5.40 -32.74 -29.29
N ILE A 292 5.07 -33.57 -28.29
CA ILE A 292 3.73 -34.09 -28.05
C ILE A 292 2.82 -32.96 -27.58
#